data_1e439c04a1a493c85383d7ca2265ebba
#
_entry.id   1e439c04a1a493c85383d7ca2265ebba
#
_cell.length_a   1.000
_cell.length_b   1.000
_cell.length_c   1.000
_cell.angle_alpha   90.00
_cell.angle_beta   90.00
_cell.angle_gamma   90.00
#
_symmetry.space_group_name_H-M   'P 1'
#
loop_
_entity.id
_entity.type
_entity.pdbx_description
1 polymer ?
#
loop_
_entity_poly.entity_id
_entity_poly.type
_entity_poly.pdbx_seq_one_letter_code
_entity_poly.pdbx_strand_id
1 'polypeptide(L)'
;MPLIKIIILTCVIYPMFIPCHSATRELTLHDALNVHVYNTRYVKAKRLALDNTLMECENFRKSLLPAFSLNFSPVSFDHSMRLLQNYITGEYTNVEEYSSTTSGGLSIIQKIAATGGVLTLGSSLSFLHEFSNGGSSFSSTPMYLSYTQSLLGGGRSMRLERAISRLKNDMAMKEFCVSVSTEQQKILALYLEAYSNKVDIDFYSKTVSMGDSLLMHAKLRRDMGKITGYEYNLVELQQIDNRMALKKSRYAYASSMRLLENELSLHDIELGQVTTTGFPASINEDAVLALVSRNNPEYQEKEMERLCAEYELHRSRVQNRFNADISLSYGLNQYAKTFKDAYRRPDQRQVVSVVFSIPVFQWGMNRNRMKIAKNEYEAVLYEQEHAVSSFKEEIHDCVFGYNMSMELADVASRKYELSARQYDFAAMRFRAGKMAAIELTDAGRDYLQAKQNYISVQKDLYTSYYKIRHLSLYDFMEGKDMMEQIRNPATV
;
A
#
# COMPACT_ATOMS: atom_id res chain seq x y z
N MET A 1 -35.12 -12.00 -62.57
CA MET A 1 -36.27 -12.62 -61.84
C MET A 1 -35.91 -14.03 -61.49
N PRO A 2 -35.85 -14.42 -60.23
CA PRO A 2 -37.01 -14.80 -59.46
C PRO A 2 -37.01 -14.29 -58.01
N LEU A 3 -38.23 -14.27 -57.49
CA LEU A 3 -38.68 -13.85 -56.13
C LEU A 3 -38.06 -14.69 -54.99
N ILE A 4 -37.48 -14.02 -54.00
CA ILE A 4 -37.15 -14.63 -52.72
C ILE A 4 -38.27 -14.24 -51.72
N LYS A 5 -39.00 -15.23 -51.27
CA LYS A 5 -40.04 -15.13 -50.22
C LYS A 5 -39.35 -14.91 -48.88
N ILE A 6 -39.65 -13.78 -48.22
CA ILE A 6 -39.29 -13.53 -46.84
C ILE A 6 -40.30 -14.18 -45.92
N ILE A 7 -39.88 -15.24 -45.23
CA ILE A 7 -40.63 -15.87 -44.10
C ILE A 7 -40.28 -15.08 -42.85
N ILE A 8 -41.17 -14.25 -42.35
CA ILE A 8 -41.08 -13.60 -41.04
C ILE A 8 -41.48 -14.64 -39.98
N LEU A 9 -40.49 -15.19 -39.29
CA LEU A 9 -40.71 -16.03 -38.11
C LEU A 9 -40.82 -15.12 -36.88
N THR A 10 -42.05 -14.84 -36.43
CA THR A 10 -42.32 -14.16 -35.17
C THR A 10 -42.06 -15.09 -34.00
N CYS A 11 -40.82 -15.04 -33.45
CA CYS A 11 -40.53 -15.60 -32.14
C CYS A 11 -41.16 -14.73 -31.05
N VAL A 12 -42.24 -15.20 -30.49
CA VAL A 12 -42.81 -14.67 -29.23
C VAL A 12 -41.87 -15.09 -28.11
N ILE A 13 -40.98 -14.18 -27.69
CA ILE A 13 -40.17 -14.35 -26.49
C ILE A 13 -41.06 -14.06 -25.29
N TYR A 14 -41.56 -15.10 -24.66
CA TYR A 14 -42.08 -15.03 -23.30
C TYR A 14 -40.90 -14.74 -22.36
N PRO A 15 -40.90 -13.65 -21.60
CA PRO A 15 -39.93 -13.48 -20.55
C PRO A 15 -40.29 -14.47 -19.44
N MET A 16 -39.57 -15.61 -19.41
CA MET A 16 -39.55 -16.47 -18.24
C MET A 16 -38.91 -15.66 -17.10
N PHE A 17 -39.71 -15.00 -16.28
CA PHE A 17 -39.33 -14.51 -14.98
C PHE A 17 -38.96 -15.74 -14.13
N ILE A 18 -37.72 -16.21 -14.21
CA ILE A 18 -37.14 -17.08 -13.20
C ILE A 18 -36.97 -16.18 -11.97
N PRO A 19 -37.71 -16.39 -10.87
CA PRO A 19 -37.37 -15.71 -9.63
C PRO A 19 -35.98 -16.21 -9.27
N CYS A 20 -34.99 -15.35 -9.46
CA CYS A 20 -33.66 -15.57 -8.91
C CYS A 20 -33.85 -15.46 -7.39
N HIS A 21 -34.15 -16.57 -6.74
CA HIS A 21 -33.97 -16.69 -5.32
C HIS A 21 -32.44 -16.58 -5.16
N SER A 22 -31.99 -15.39 -4.81
CA SER A 22 -30.67 -15.18 -4.26
C SER A 22 -30.54 -16.13 -3.07
N ALA A 23 -29.89 -17.26 -3.28
CA ALA A 23 -29.52 -18.13 -2.16
C ALA A 23 -28.62 -17.25 -1.28
N THR A 24 -29.10 -16.94 -0.09
CA THR A 24 -28.30 -16.23 0.92
C THR A 24 -26.99 -17.02 1.07
N ARG A 25 -25.89 -16.39 0.70
CA ARG A 25 -24.57 -17.02 0.72
C ARG A 25 -24.03 -16.93 2.14
N GLU A 26 -23.82 -18.08 2.76
CA GLU A 26 -23.11 -18.11 4.05
C GLU A 26 -21.66 -17.65 3.83
N LEU A 27 -21.26 -16.58 4.51
CA LEU A 27 -19.91 -16.04 4.50
C LEU A 27 -19.19 -16.50 5.76
N THR A 28 -18.19 -17.36 5.60
CA THR A 28 -17.31 -17.72 6.73
C THR A 28 -16.27 -16.63 6.97
N LEU A 29 -15.76 -16.55 8.21
CA LEU A 29 -14.68 -15.62 8.54
C LEU A 29 -13.42 -15.89 7.68
N HIS A 30 -13.12 -17.16 7.42
CA HIS A 30 -12.01 -17.56 6.56
C HIS A 30 -12.18 -17.04 5.13
N ASP A 31 -13.36 -17.18 4.52
CA ASP A 31 -13.61 -16.71 3.17
C ASP A 31 -13.55 -15.18 3.08
N ALA A 32 -14.09 -14.49 4.10
CA ALA A 32 -14.02 -13.03 4.18
C ALA A 32 -12.57 -12.52 4.16
N LEU A 33 -11.68 -13.17 4.93
CA LEU A 33 -10.31 -12.74 5.14
C LEU A 33 -9.32 -13.23 4.06
N ASN A 34 -9.55 -14.41 3.47
CA ASN A 34 -8.59 -15.02 2.55
C ASN A 34 -9.03 -14.96 1.08
N VAL A 35 -10.34 -14.92 0.81
CA VAL A 35 -10.84 -14.87 -0.58
C VAL A 35 -11.33 -13.47 -0.94
N HIS A 36 -12.25 -12.91 -0.15
CA HIS A 36 -12.91 -11.67 -0.50
C HIS A 36 -12.06 -10.41 -0.27
N VAL A 37 -11.03 -10.46 0.59
CA VAL A 37 -10.10 -9.36 0.83
C VAL A 37 -9.45 -8.84 -0.47
N TYR A 38 -9.10 -9.74 -1.39
CA TYR A 38 -8.48 -9.37 -2.68
C TYR A 38 -9.43 -8.64 -3.64
N ASN A 39 -10.73 -8.70 -3.39
CA ASN A 39 -11.74 -8.03 -4.18
C ASN A 39 -12.04 -6.61 -3.70
N THR A 40 -11.56 -6.22 -2.51
CA THR A 40 -11.76 -4.89 -1.96
C THR A 40 -11.11 -3.82 -2.83
N ARG A 41 -11.69 -2.62 -2.82
CA ARG A 41 -11.17 -1.47 -3.58
C ARG A 41 -9.77 -1.07 -3.10
N TYR A 42 -9.55 -1.20 -1.79
CA TYR A 42 -8.26 -0.88 -1.17
C TYR A 42 -7.14 -1.80 -1.67
N VAL A 43 -7.33 -3.11 -1.62
CA VAL A 43 -6.30 -4.08 -2.07
C VAL A 43 -6.06 -3.99 -3.57
N LYS A 44 -7.12 -3.75 -4.38
CA LYS A 44 -6.95 -3.50 -5.83
C LYS A 44 -6.10 -2.26 -6.10
N ALA A 45 -6.33 -1.16 -5.37
CA ALA A 45 -5.49 0.05 -5.50
C ALA A 45 -4.04 -0.20 -5.07
N LYS A 46 -3.82 -0.97 -3.99
CA LYS A 46 -2.46 -1.33 -3.53
C LYS A 46 -1.74 -2.28 -4.49
N ARG A 47 -2.46 -3.15 -5.18
CA ARG A 47 -1.90 -3.98 -6.25
C ARG A 47 -1.38 -3.14 -7.41
N LEU A 48 -2.12 -2.13 -7.84
CA LEU A 48 -1.65 -1.18 -8.86
C LEU A 48 -0.41 -0.40 -8.39
N ALA A 49 -0.36 -0.03 -7.10
CA ALA A 49 0.82 0.62 -6.52
C ALA A 49 2.04 -0.31 -6.51
N LEU A 50 1.87 -1.60 -6.20
CA LEU A 50 2.92 -2.62 -6.33
C LEU A 50 3.44 -2.70 -7.76
N ASP A 51 2.54 -2.82 -8.75
CA ASP A 51 2.92 -2.89 -10.16
C ASP A 51 3.70 -1.63 -10.59
N ASN A 52 3.28 -0.44 -10.14
CA ASN A 52 3.99 0.81 -10.39
C ASN A 52 5.41 0.79 -9.80
N THR A 53 5.55 0.36 -8.54
CA THR A 53 6.87 0.28 -7.88
C THR A 53 7.81 -0.71 -8.59
N LEU A 54 7.29 -1.86 -9.02
CA LEU A 54 8.07 -2.83 -9.79
C LEU A 54 8.49 -2.27 -11.16
N MET A 55 7.59 -1.55 -11.85
CA MET A 55 7.90 -0.87 -13.10
C MET A 55 8.94 0.25 -12.91
N GLU A 56 8.89 1.02 -11.83
CA GLU A 56 9.93 2.03 -11.52
C GLU A 56 11.31 1.37 -11.31
N CYS A 57 11.38 0.26 -10.58
CA CYS A 57 12.62 -0.49 -10.40
C CYS A 57 13.13 -1.08 -11.73
N GLU A 58 12.23 -1.55 -12.59
CA GLU A 58 12.57 -2.01 -13.93
C GLU A 58 13.05 -0.85 -14.82
N ASN A 59 12.38 0.31 -14.76
CA ASN A 59 12.79 1.51 -15.48
C ASN A 59 14.19 2.00 -15.06
N PHE A 60 14.52 1.92 -13.76
CA PHE A 60 15.86 2.19 -13.30
C PHE A 60 16.88 1.23 -13.94
N ARG A 61 16.60 -0.07 -14.00
CA ARG A 61 17.47 -1.05 -14.67
C ARG A 61 17.60 -0.77 -16.17
N LYS A 62 16.47 -0.45 -16.83
CA LYS A 62 16.43 -0.09 -18.27
C LYS A 62 17.14 1.22 -18.55
N SER A 63 17.16 2.18 -17.62
CA SER A 63 17.90 3.44 -17.78
C SER A 63 19.42 3.26 -17.88
N LEU A 64 19.93 2.09 -17.53
CA LEU A 64 21.32 1.68 -17.69
C LEU A 64 21.60 0.97 -19.02
N LEU A 65 20.60 0.75 -19.85
CA LEU A 65 20.74 0.19 -21.20
C LEU A 65 20.90 1.32 -22.23
N PRO A 66 21.43 1.03 -23.46
CA PRO A 66 21.51 2.01 -24.51
C PRO A 66 20.15 2.57 -24.89
N ALA A 67 19.99 3.89 -24.83
CA ALA A 67 18.78 4.58 -25.24
C ALA A 67 18.99 5.22 -26.61
N PHE A 68 18.06 5.01 -27.54
CA PHE A 68 18.06 5.62 -28.85
C PHE A 68 17.19 6.88 -28.85
N SER A 69 17.72 7.99 -29.33
CA SER A 69 16.96 9.23 -29.44
C SER A 69 17.15 9.86 -30.81
N LEU A 70 16.06 10.35 -31.39
CA LEU A 70 16.01 11.17 -32.57
C LEU A 70 15.62 12.59 -32.15
N ASN A 71 16.51 13.54 -32.39
CA ASN A 71 16.24 14.96 -32.19
C ASN A 71 16.05 15.62 -33.55
N PHE A 72 14.94 16.31 -33.73
CA PHE A 72 14.65 17.01 -34.98
C PHE A 72 14.11 18.40 -34.65
N SER A 73 14.80 19.43 -35.19
CA SER A 73 14.39 20.82 -35.11
C SER A 73 14.08 21.30 -36.54
N PRO A 74 12.80 21.38 -36.92
CA PRO A 74 12.44 21.73 -38.31
C PRO A 74 12.79 23.16 -38.69
N VAL A 75 12.70 24.08 -37.73
CA VAL A 75 13.02 25.50 -37.94
C VAL A 75 13.54 26.10 -36.64
N SER A 76 14.71 26.71 -36.72
CA SER A 76 15.24 27.64 -35.74
C SER A 76 15.59 28.94 -36.48
N PHE A 77 14.87 30.01 -36.17
CA PHE A 77 15.04 31.28 -36.83
C PHE A 77 15.85 32.21 -35.92
N ASP A 78 16.92 32.81 -36.48
CA ASP A 78 17.78 33.78 -35.78
C ASP A 78 17.86 35.09 -36.63
N HIS A 79 17.51 36.19 -35.98
CA HIS A 79 17.70 37.51 -36.47
C HIS A 79 18.42 38.35 -35.42
N SER A 80 19.72 38.46 -35.55
CA SER A 80 20.57 39.09 -34.53
C SER A 80 21.69 39.90 -35.17
N MET A 81 22.18 40.90 -34.46
CA MET A 81 23.39 41.63 -34.86
C MET A 81 24.58 41.03 -34.15
N ARG A 82 25.59 40.64 -34.92
CA ARG A 82 26.87 40.13 -34.40
C ARG A 82 28.03 40.99 -34.80
N LEU A 83 28.94 41.19 -33.87
CA LEU A 83 30.21 41.86 -34.14
C LEU A 83 31.20 40.79 -34.66
N LEU A 84 31.53 40.85 -35.93
CA LEU A 84 32.52 39.93 -36.52
C LEU A 84 33.81 40.68 -36.83
N GLN A 85 34.94 40.04 -36.51
CA GLN A 85 36.24 40.55 -36.91
C GLN A 85 36.59 40.05 -38.29
N ASN A 86 36.91 41.01 -39.17
CA ASN A 86 37.42 40.67 -40.48
C ASN A 86 38.83 40.04 -40.33
N TYR A 87 38.98 38.84 -40.79
CA TYR A 87 40.22 38.05 -40.64
C TYR A 87 41.42 38.65 -41.41
N ILE A 88 41.16 39.46 -42.45
CA ILE A 88 42.22 40.04 -43.27
C ILE A 88 42.63 41.45 -42.80
N THR A 89 41.68 42.29 -42.39
CA THR A 89 41.95 43.67 -41.98
C THR A 89 42.05 43.83 -40.46
N GLY A 90 41.58 42.86 -39.65
CA GLY A 90 41.51 42.94 -38.18
C GLY A 90 40.40 43.85 -37.65
N GLU A 91 39.65 44.52 -38.52
CA GLU A 91 38.57 45.44 -38.15
C GLU A 91 37.31 44.69 -37.74
N TYR A 92 36.58 45.27 -36.78
CA TYR A 92 35.28 44.76 -36.32
C TYR A 92 34.16 45.43 -37.07
N THR A 93 33.30 44.64 -37.70
CA THR A 93 32.09 45.11 -38.39
C THR A 93 30.85 44.46 -37.80
N ASN A 94 29.80 45.25 -37.62
CA ASN A 94 28.49 44.73 -37.27
C ASN A 94 27.89 44.03 -38.48
N VAL A 95 27.63 42.71 -38.35
CA VAL A 95 27.00 41.91 -39.41
C VAL A 95 25.63 41.48 -38.90
N GLU A 96 24.61 41.76 -39.67
CA GLU A 96 23.26 41.24 -39.44
C GLU A 96 23.21 39.77 -39.79
N GLU A 97 22.96 38.91 -38.81
CA GLU A 97 22.72 37.51 -39.02
C GLU A 97 21.21 37.28 -39.10
N TYR A 98 20.74 36.96 -40.31
CA TYR A 98 19.36 36.66 -40.58
C TYR A 98 19.31 35.29 -41.24
N SER A 99 19.01 34.26 -40.41
CA SER A 99 19.16 32.88 -40.84
C SER A 99 18.08 31.96 -40.31
N SER A 100 17.88 30.87 -41.00
CA SER A 100 17.03 29.74 -40.58
C SER A 100 17.85 28.46 -40.57
N THR A 101 17.78 27.72 -39.46
CA THR A 101 18.48 26.46 -39.31
C THR A 101 17.47 25.32 -39.14
N THR A 102 17.61 24.28 -39.97
CA THR A 102 16.93 22.98 -39.78
C THR A 102 17.96 21.97 -39.36
N SER A 103 17.72 21.24 -38.29
CA SER A 103 18.66 20.22 -37.79
C SER A 103 17.98 18.91 -37.39
N GLY A 104 18.71 17.82 -37.65
CA GLY A 104 18.29 16.49 -37.22
C GLY A 104 19.48 15.67 -36.74
N GLY A 105 19.30 14.85 -35.73
CA GLY A 105 20.36 13.98 -35.21
C GLY A 105 19.82 12.74 -34.53
N LEU A 106 20.54 11.65 -34.75
CA LEU A 106 20.34 10.37 -34.07
C LEU A 106 21.42 10.21 -33.01
N SER A 107 21.07 9.78 -31.83
CA SER A 107 22.04 9.46 -30.77
C SER A 107 21.67 8.19 -29.98
N ILE A 108 22.71 7.46 -29.62
CA ILE A 108 22.64 6.31 -28.70
C ILE A 108 23.36 6.75 -27.42
N ILE A 109 22.64 6.77 -26.32
CA ILE A 109 23.16 7.21 -25.03
C ILE A 109 23.20 6.02 -24.09
N GLN A 110 24.39 5.74 -23.55
CA GLN A 110 24.64 4.63 -22.62
C GLN A 110 25.21 5.16 -21.31
N LYS A 111 24.51 4.95 -20.18
CA LYS A 111 25.08 5.20 -18.86
C LYS A 111 25.98 4.05 -18.42
N ILE A 112 27.20 4.38 -17.97
CA ILE A 112 28.14 3.39 -17.47
C ILE A 112 27.90 3.18 -15.98
N ALA A 113 27.32 2.05 -15.67
CA ALA A 113 26.85 1.71 -14.34
C ALA A 113 27.96 1.63 -13.27
N ALA A 114 29.24 1.45 -13.65
CA ALA A 114 30.35 1.37 -12.71
C ALA A 114 30.84 2.75 -12.24
N THR A 115 30.86 3.71 -13.16
CA THR A 115 31.48 5.04 -12.97
C THR A 115 30.46 6.17 -12.88
N GLY A 116 29.23 5.95 -13.38
CA GLY A 116 28.23 6.99 -13.55
C GLY A 116 28.49 7.87 -14.79
N GLY A 117 29.47 7.54 -15.62
CA GLY A 117 29.75 8.23 -16.86
C GLY A 117 28.71 7.96 -17.94
N VAL A 118 28.69 8.83 -18.96
CA VAL A 118 27.77 8.73 -20.08
C VAL A 118 28.57 8.60 -21.38
N LEU A 119 28.32 7.53 -22.13
CA LEU A 119 28.82 7.32 -23.47
C LEU A 119 27.72 7.65 -24.46
N THR A 120 28.03 8.52 -25.45
CA THR A 120 27.10 8.92 -26.51
C THR A 120 27.73 8.63 -27.87
N LEU A 121 27.06 7.83 -28.66
CA LEU A 121 27.35 7.66 -30.10
C LEU A 121 26.24 8.37 -30.88
N GLY A 122 26.62 9.25 -31.81
CA GLY A 122 25.62 10.01 -32.53
C GLY A 122 26.03 10.39 -33.93
N SER A 123 25.03 10.84 -34.71
CA SER A 123 25.15 11.44 -36.03
C SER A 123 24.20 12.63 -36.08
N SER A 124 24.63 13.73 -36.71
CA SER A 124 23.78 14.91 -36.87
C SER A 124 24.01 15.60 -38.24
N LEU A 125 22.95 16.24 -38.72
CA LEU A 125 22.95 17.06 -39.88
C LEU A 125 22.22 18.36 -39.58
N SER A 126 22.82 19.49 -39.98
CA SER A 126 22.22 20.81 -39.90
C SER A 126 22.25 21.48 -41.26
N PHE A 127 21.13 22.05 -41.65
CA PHE A 127 20.98 22.88 -42.85
C PHE A 127 20.75 24.31 -42.39
N LEU A 128 21.63 25.21 -42.82
CA LEU A 128 21.57 26.64 -42.59
C LEU A 128 21.18 27.35 -43.88
N HIS A 129 20.19 28.21 -43.83
CA HIS A 129 19.83 29.14 -44.89
C HIS A 129 19.98 30.57 -44.38
N GLU A 130 20.85 31.34 -45.00
CA GLU A 130 21.09 32.75 -44.69
C GLU A 130 20.23 33.62 -45.60
N PHE A 131 19.36 34.43 -45.06
CA PHE A 131 18.49 35.34 -45.82
C PHE A 131 19.22 36.59 -46.26
N SER A 132 20.27 37.01 -45.54
CA SER A 132 21.02 38.25 -45.84
C SER A 132 21.79 38.17 -47.14
N ASN A 133 22.33 37.02 -47.51
CA ASN A 133 23.13 36.82 -48.75
C ASN A 133 22.59 35.69 -49.63
N GLY A 134 21.45 35.10 -49.30
CA GLY A 134 20.83 34.00 -50.02
C GLY A 134 21.64 32.70 -50.01
N GLY A 135 22.62 32.58 -49.12
CA GLY A 135 23.50 31.43 -49.00
C GLY A 135 22.85 30.26 -48.26
N SER A 136 23.19 29.05 -48.68
CA SER A 136 22.79 27.84 -47.95
C SER A 136 24.00 26.95 -47.70
N SER A 137 24.06 26.35 -46.53
CA SER A 137 25.14 25.44 -46.17
C SER A 137 24.63 24.26 -45.36
N PHE A 138 25.32 23.14 -45.48
CA PHE A 138 25.11 21.92 -44.70
C PHE A 138 26.28 21.70 -43.76
N SER A 139 25.98 21.45 -42.49
CA SER A 139 26.95 20.98 -41.52
C SER A 139 26.58 19.56 -41.11
N SER A 140 27.42 18.61 -41.44
CA SER A 140 27.21 17.21 -41.06
C SER A 140 28.23 16.76 -40.04
N THR A 141 27.78 15.95 -39.13
CA THR A 141 28.61 15.13 -38.23
C THR A 141 28.20 13.67 -38.45
N PRO A 142 28.79 13.00 -39.45
CA PRO A 142 28.36 11.64 -39.83
C PRO A 142 28.41 10.65 -38.70
N MET A 143 29.41 10.77 -37.81
CA MET A 143 29.56 9.95 -36.63
C MET A 143 30.39 10.69 -35.57
N TYR A 144 29.96 10.64 -34.32
CA TYR A 144 30.77 11.05 -33.20
C TYR A 144 30.56 10.09 -32.00
N LEU A 145 31.63 9.88 -31.25
CA LEU A 145 31.62 9.18 -29.96
C LEU A 145 32.02 10.19 -28.89
N SER A 146 31.18 10.38 -27.91
CA SER A 146 31.44 11.26 -26.76
C SER A 146 31.37 10.50 -25.48
N TYR A 147 32.32 10.73 -24.59
CA TYR A 147 32.32 10.20 -23.23
C TYR A 147 32.39 11.35 -22.22
N THR A 148 31.42 11.43 -21.35
CA THR A 148 31.38 12.44 -20.28
C THR A 148 31.39 11.75 -18.91
N GLN A 149 32.29 12.16 -18.03
CA GLN A 149 32.48 11.57 -16.72
C GLN A 149 32.73 12.66 -15.68
N SER A 150 31.92 12.66 -14.62
CA SER A 150 32.28 13.38 -13.41
C SER A 150 33.37 12.58 -12.66
N LEU A 151 34.50 13.22 -12.44
CA LEU A 151 35.67 12.57 -11.79
C LEU A 151 35.47 12.36 -10.29
N LEU A 152 34.53 13.12 -9.69
CA LEU A 152 34.26 13.09 -8.25
C LEU A 152 32.88 12.53 -7.95
N GLY A 153 32.83 11.44 -7.22
CA GLY A 153 31.59 10.93 -6.61
C GLY A 153 30.64 10.12 -7.48
N GLY A 154 30.78 10.13 -8.81
CA GLY A 154 29.83 9.46 -9.72
C GLY A 154 29.64 7.96 -9.45
N GLY A 155 30.73 7.23 -9.25
CA GLY A 155 30.67 5.79 -8.97
C GLY A 155 30.04 5.43 -7.60
N ARG A 156 30.19 6.29 -6.57
CA ARG A 156 29.54 6.07 -5.28
C ARG A 156 28.06 6.39 -5.35
N SER A 157 27.68 7.49 -5.98
CA SER A 157 26.26 7.82 -6.23
C SER A 157 25.53 6.69 -6.92
N MET A 158 26.11 6.14 -8.01
CA MET A 158 25.51 5.03 -8.75
C MET A 158 25.41 3.74 -7.92
N ARG A 159 26.36 3.48 -7.03
CA ARG A 159 26.30 2.31 -6.11
C ARG A 159 25.17 2.46 -5.10
N LEU A 160 24.99 3.64 -4.51
CA LEU A 160 23.92 3.92 -3.56
C LEU A 160 22.54 3.88 -4.25
N GLU A 161 22.39 4.50 -5.43
CA GLU A 161 21.15 4.43 -6.21
C GLU A 161 20.74 2.98 -6.54
N ARG A 162 21.71 2.13 -6.89
CA ARG A 162 21.45 0.70 -7.11
C ARG A 162 21.05 -0.04 -5.85
N ALA A 163 21.69 0.26 -4.70
CA ALA A 163 21.35 -0.35 -3.43
C ALA A 163 19.92 0.03 -3.03
N ILE A 164 19.56 1.31 -3.14
CA ILE A 164 18.21 1.82 -2.89
C ILE A 164 17.19 1.13 -3.82
N SER A 165 17.46 1.08 -5.14
CA SER A 165 16.55 0.44 -6.10
C SER A 165 16.36 -1.05 -5.86
N ARG A 166 17.40 -1.78 -5.43
CA ARG A 166 17.29 -3.21 -5.06
C ARG A 166 16.43 -3.38 -3.81
N LEU A 167 16.71 -2.60 -2.77
CA LEU A 167 15.96 -2.67 -1.53
C LEU A 167 14.49 -2.32 -1.75
N LYS A 168 14.19 -1.27 -2.54
CA LYS A 168 12.83 -0.89 -2.93
C LYS A 168 12.10 -2.02 -3.65
N ASN A 169 12.78 -2.73 -4.55
CA ASN A 169 12.21 -3.90 -5.25
C ASN A 169 11.92 -5.06 -4.28
N ASP A 170 12.82 -5.32 -3.33
CA ASP A 170 12.66 -6.40 -2.36
C ASP A 170 11.54 -6.09 -1.33
N MET A 171 11.35 -4.81 -1.01
CA MET A 171 10.30 -4.35 -0.11
C MET A 171 8.91 -4.33 -0.75
N ALA A 172 8.79 -4.05 -2.05
CA ALA A 172 7.52 -3.82 -2.73
C ALA A 172 6.47 -4.92 -2.50
N MET A 173 6.86 -6.19 -2.57
CA MET A 173 5.97 -7.32 -2.31
C MET A 173 5.57 -7.40 -0.82
N LYS A 174 6.49 -7.11 0.09
CA LYS A 174 6.23 -7.12 1.53
C LYS A 174 5.27 -6.01 1.93
N GLU A 175 5.42 -4.81 1.37
CA GLU A 175 4.49 -3.68 1.55
C GLU A 175 3.08 -4.01 1.04
N PHE A 176 2.99 -4.74 -0.06
CA PHE A 176 1.71 -5.24 -0.54
C PHE A 176 1.11 -6.26 0.44
N CYS A 177 1.90 -7.19 1.00
CA CYS A 177 1.45 -8.13 2.03
C CYS A 177 0.96 -7.41 3.29
N VAL A 178 1.67 -6.38 3.75
CA VAL A 178 1.23 -5.51 4.86
C VAL A 178 -0.10 -4.85 4.53
N SER A 179 -0.25 -4.32 3.31
CA SER A 179 -1.51 -3.68 2.89
C SER A 179 -2.69 -4.67 2.88
N VAL A 180 -2.47 -5.91 2.41
CA VAL A 180 -3.48 -6.99 2.48
C VAL A 180 -3.81 -7.31 3.93
N SER A 181 -2.80 -7.46 4.79
CA SER A 181 -3.00 -7.76 6.22
C SER A 181 -3.72 -6.63 6.97
N THR A 182 -3.45 -5.36 6.63
CA THR A 182 -4.20 -4.20 7.17
C THR A 182 -5.68 -4.29 6.80
N GLU A 183 -5.99 -4.62 5.56
CA GLU A 183 -7.37 -4.79 5.12
C GLU A 183 -8.04 -6.00 5.77
N GLN A 184 -7.29 -7.10 5.97
CA GLN A 184 -7.78 -8.26 6.74
C GLN A 184 -8.15 -7.88 8.17
N GLN A 185 -7.34 -7.09 8.86
CA GLN A 185 -7.66 -6.61 10.22
C GLN A 185 -8.93 -5.75 10.25
N LYS A 186 -9.12 -4.89 9.24
CA LYS A 186 -10.32 -4.07 9.10
C LYS A 186 -11.57 -4.93 8.87
N ILE A 187 -11.49 -5.89 7.94
CA ILE A 187 -12.59 -6.83 7.66
C ILE A 187 -12.88 -7.68 8.91
N LEU A 188 -11.84 -8.17 9.60
CA LEU A 188 -11.97 -8.90 10.84
C LEU A 188 -12.77 -8.11 11.90
N ALA A 189 -12.42 -6.84 12.12
CA ALA A 189 -13.12 -5.99 13.07
C ALA A 189 -14.59 -5.81 12.68
N LEU A 190 -14.90 -5.58 11.42
CA LEU A 190 -16.27 -5.44 10.92
C LEU A 190 -17.06 -6.75 11.04
N TYR A 191 -16.44 -7.88 10.73
CA TYR A 191 -17.05 -9.19 10.83
C TYR A 191 -17.37 -9.57 12.27
N LEU A 192 -16.38 -9.40 13.18
CA LEU A 192 -16.56 -9.70 14.61
C LEU A 192 -17.61 -8.78 15.27
N GLU A 193 -17.71 -7.52 14.81
CA GLU A 193 -18.74 -6.60 15.28
C GLU A 193 -20.14 -7.06 14.83
N ALA A 194 -20.27 -7.42 13.54
CA ALA A 194 -21.55 -7.95 13.02
C ALA A 194 -21.92 -9.27 13.69
N TYR A 195 -20.95 -10.17 13.90
CA TYR A 195 -21.15 -11.44 14.60
C TYR A 195 -21.58 -11.23 16.05
N SER A 196 -20.95 -10.32 16.78
CA SER A 196 -21.34 -9.95 18.14
C SER A 196 -22.79 -9.49 18.21
N ASN A 197 -23.21 -8.62 17.26
CA ASN A 197 -24.58 -8.12 17.18
C ASN A 197 -25.59 -9.25 16.81
N LYS A 198 -25.18 -10.25 16.00
CA LYS A 198 -25.97 -11.44 15.71
C LYS A 198 -26.19 -12.27 16.99
N VAL A 199 -25.12 -12.51 17.75
CA VAL A 199 -25.20 -13.23 19.03
C VAL A 199 -26.03 -12.47 20.05
N ASP A 200 -26.02 -11.13 20.03
CA ASP A 200 -26.88 -10.30 20.87
C ASP A 200 -28.37 -10.46 20.54
N ILE A 201 -28.72 -10.52 19.25
CA ILE A 201 -30.10 -10.76 18.83
C ILE A 201 -30.58 -12.12 19.35
N ASP A 202 -29.78 -13.17 19.19
CA ASP A 202 -30.13 -14.53 19.67
C ASP A 202 -30.30 -14.56 21.19
N PHE A 203 -29.38 -13.93 21.92
CA PHE A 203 -29.43 -13.83 23.37
C PHE A 203 -30.68 -13.09 23.83
N TYR A 204 -30.91 -11.86 23.33
CA TYR A 204 -32.06 -11.06 23.77
C TYR A 204 -33.40 -11.62 23.29
N SER A 205 -33.44 -12.30 22.14
CA SER A 205 -34.64 -12.99 21.66
C SER A 205 -35.08 -14.09 22.62
N LYS A 206 -34.14 -14.94 23.12
CA LYS A 206 -34.37 -15.97 24.15
C LYS A 206 -34.78 -15.34 25.46
N THR A 207 -34.06 -14.28 25.88
CA THR A 207 -34.31 -13.61 27.15
C THR A 207 -35.69 -12.92 27.17
N VAL A 208 -36.12 -12.30 26.06
CA VAL A 208 -37.45 -11.70 25.92
C VAL A 208 -38.55 -12.76 26.01
N SER A 209 -38.39 -13.89 25.30
CA SER A 209 -39.35 -15.00 25.34
C SER A 209 -39.50 -15.58 26.74
N MET A 210 -38.38 -15.76 27.44
CA MET A 210 -38.38 -16.21 28.84
C MET A 210 -39.00 -15.15 29.78
N GLY A 211 -38.65 -13.89 29.58
CA GLY A 211 -39.16 -12.76 30.37
C GLY A 211 -40.67 -12.56 30.24
N ASP A 212 -41.27 -12.77 29.05
CA ASP A 212 -42.71 -12.73 28.85
C ASP A 212 -43.43 -13.80 29.71
N SER A 213 -42.85 -15.02 29.78
CA SER A 213 -43.38 -16.07 30.64
C SER A 213 -43.24 -15.71 32.14
N LEU A 214 -42.06 -15.16 32.54
CA LEU A 214 -41.83 -14.75 33.92
C LEU A 214 -42.75 -13.59 34.35
N LEU A 215 -42.99 -12.62 33.47
CA LEU A 215 -43.91 -11.50 33.73
C LEU A 215 -45.36 -11.99 33.95
N MET A 216 -45.81 -12.95 33.12
CA MET A 216 -47.13 -13.56 33.30
C MET A 216 -47.26 -14.24 34.66
N HIS A 217 -46.26 -15.04 35.08
CA HIS A 217 -46.26 -15.65 36.38
C HIS A 217 -46.17 -14.64 37.53
N ALA A 218 -45.39 -13.57 37.38
CA ALA A 218 -45.32 -12.49 38.35
C ALA A 218 -46.65 -11.78 38.53
N LYS A 219 -47.39 -11.53 37.44
CA LYS A 219 -48.73 -10.93 37.45
C LYS A 219 -49.69 -11.79 38.22
N LEU A 220 -49.76 -13.10 37.93
CA LEU A 220 -50.63 -14.05 38.66
C LEU A 220 -50.30 -14.09 40.17
N ARG A 221 -49.02 -14.09 40.54
CA ARG A 221 -48.60 -14.11 41.95
C ARG A 221 -48.93 -12.81 42.68
N ARG A 222 -48.82 -11.65 41.99
CA ARG A 222 -49.24 -10.36 42.55
C ARG A 222 -50.75 -10.33 42.78
N ASP A 223 -51.54 -10.80 41.81
CA ASP A 223 -53.02 -10.81 41.90
C ASP A 223 -53.48 -11.78 43.01
N MET A 224 -52.68 -12.82 43.35
CA MET A 224 -52.90 -13.72 44.51
C MET A 224 -52.30 -13.17 45.80
N GLY A 225 -51.74 -11.98 45.85
CA GLY A 225 -51.11 -11.39 47.03
C GLY A 225 -49.83 -12.08 47.48
N LYS A 226 -49.18 -12.92 46.64
CA LYS A 226 -47.98 -13.68 46.97
C LYS A 226 -46.67 -12.93 46.70
N ILE A 227 -46.72 -11.83 45.97
CA ILE A 227 -45.59 -10.90 45.77
C ILE A 227 -46.10 -9.45 45.85
N THR A 228 -45.19 -8.56 46.19
CA THR A 228 -45.48 -7.13 46.28
C THR A 228 -45.55 -6.47 44.88
N GLY A 229 -46.20 -5.29 44.81
CA GLY A 229 -46.19 -4.48 43.61
C GLY A 229 -44.76 -4.07 43.18
N TYR A 230 -43.89 -3.88 44.17
CA TYR A 230 -42.45 -3.57 43.90
C TYR A 230 -41.74 -4.74 43.20
N GLU A 231 -41.93 -5.97 43.66
CA GLU A 231 -41.35 -7.17 43.01
C GLU A 231 -41.89 -7.40 41.61
N TYR A 232 -43.19 -7.13 41.37
CA TYR A 232 -43.76 -7.18 40.04
C TYR A 232 -43.10 -6.14 39.12
N ASN A 233 -42.99 -4.90 39.61
CA ASN A 233 -42.38 -3.82 38.81
C ASN A 233 -40.92 -4.11 38.46
N LEU A 234 -40.13 -4.78 39.30
CA LEU A 234 -38.77 -5.22 39.00
C LEU A 234 -38.73 -6.16 37.77
N VAL A 235 -39.62 -7.15 37.71
CA VAL A 235 -39.72 -8.08 36.58
C VAL A 235 -40.19 -7.38 35.33
N GLU A 236 -41.14 -6.43 35.46
CA GLU A 236 -41.63 -5.65 34.34
C GLU A 236 -40.58 -4.72 33.76
N LEU A 237 -39.82 -4.00 34.58
CA LEU A 237 -38.70 -3.16 34.16
C LEU A 237 -37.61 -3.98 33.42
N GLN A 238 -37.24 -5.14 33.98
CA GLN A 238 -36.29 -6.03 33.34
C GLN A 238 -36.76 -6.48 31.95
N GLN A 239 -38.07 -6.77 31.80
CA GLN A 239 -38.62 -7.17 30.51
C GLN A 239 -38.64 -6.02 29.49
N ILE A 240 -38.92 -4.78 29.93
CA ILE A 240 -38.83 -3.59 29.09
C ILE A 240 -37.40 -3.40 28.62
N ASP A 241 -36.39 -3.53 29.49
CA ASP A 241 -35.00 -3.42 29.18
C ASP A 241 -34.55 -4.48 28.16
N ASN A 242 -34.96 -5.73 28.35
CA ASN A 242 -34.67 -6.82 27.41
C ASN A 242 -35.26 -6.54 26.02
N ARG A 243 -36.50 -6.04 25.92
CA ARG A 243 -37.15 -5.68 24.66
C ARG A 243 -36.45 -4.49 23.98
N MET A 244 -36.02 -3.48 24.75
CA MET A 244 -35.24 -2.36 24.22
C MET A 244 -33.88 -2.83 23.69
N ALA A 245 -33.18 -3.70 24.45
CA ALA A 245 -31.92 -4.27 24.05
C ALA A 245 -32.04 -5.07 22.75
N LEU A 246 -33.08 -5.91 22.61
CA LEU A 246 -33.35 -6.65 21.37
C LEU A 246 -33.53 -5.72 20.16
N LYS A 247 -34.29 -4.63 20.32
CA LYS A 247 -34.47 -3.65 19.25
C LYS A 247 -33.13 -3.00 18.87
N LYS A 248 -32.35 -2.56 19.87
CA LYS A 248 -31.02 -1.95 19.64
C LYS A 248 -30.10 -2.92 18.90
N SER A 249 -30.03 -4.20 19.33
CA SER A 249 -29.19 -5.22 18.68
C SER A 249 -29.59 -5.47 17.23
N ARG A 250 -30.88 -5.46 16.89
CA ARG A 250 -31.36 -5.59 15.50
C ARG A 250 -30.87 -4.42 14.62
N TYR A 251 -30.97 -3.18 15.13
CA TYR A 251 -30.45 -2.01 14.40
C TYR A 251 -28.93 -2.04 14.27
N ALA A 252 -28.22 -2.41 15.32
CA ALA A 252 -26.76 -2.53 15.32
C ALA A 252 -26.30 -3.60 14.32
N TYR A 253 -26.98 -4.75 14.29
CA TYR A 253 -26.71 -5.82 13.32
C TYR A 253 -26.92 -5.35 11.87
N ALA A 254 -28.05 -4.75 11.58
CA ALA A 254 -28.33 -4.24 10.23
C ALA A 254 -27.31 -3.19 9.79
N SER A 255 -26.85 -2.33 10.72
CA SER A 255 -25.82 -1.33 10.43
C SER A 255 -24.43 -1.95 10.20
N SER A 256 -24.00 -2.90 11.06
CA SER A 256 -22.71 -3.57 10.94
C SER A 256 -22.66 -4.47 9.69
N MET A 257 -23.75 -5.16 9.36
CA MET A 257 -23.86 -5.93 8.11
C MET A 257 -23.68 -5.06 6.88
N ARG A 258 -24.38 -3.92 6.84
CA ARG A 258 -24.24 -2.97 5.72
C ARG A 258 -22.80 -2.47 5.55
N LEU A 259 -22.07 -2.22 6.65
CA LEU A 259 -20.68 -1.80 6.59
C LEU A 259 -19.80 -2.92 6.03
N LEU A 260 -19.99 -4.15 6.49
CA LEU A 260 -19.25 -5.31 6.02
C LEU A 260 -19.53 -5.60 4.53
N GLU A 261 -20.79 -5.60 4.12
CA GLU A 261 -21.21 -5.79 2.73
C GLU A 261 -20.61 -4.74 1.80
N ASN A 262 -20.60 -3.48 2.23
CA ASN A 262 -20.00 -2.39 1.45
C ASN A 262 -18.49 -2.55 1.30
N GLU A 263 -17.78 -2.96 2.36
CA GLU A 263 -16.31 -3.16 2.31
C GLU A 263 -15.95 -4.33 1.40
N LEU A 264 -16.65 -5.45 1.52
CA LEU A 264 -16.44 -6.63 0.69
C LEU A 264 -17.04 -6.51 -0.72
N SER A 265 -17.84 -5.49 -0.99
CA SER A 265 -18.64 -5.33 -2.23
C SER A 265 -19.52 -6.56 -2.51
N LEU A 266 -20.11 -7.12 -1.45
CA LEU A 266 -21.05 -8.25 -1.49
C LEU A 266 -22.45 -7.78 -1.07
N HIS A 267 -23.48 -8.57 -1.42
CA HIS A 267 -24.86 -8.31 -1.03
C HIS A 267 -25.52 -9.60 -0.58
N ASP A 268 -26.52 -9.50 0.30
CA ASP A 268 -27.32 -10.63 0.78
C ASP A 268 -26.49 -11.77 1.40
N ILE A 269 -25.54 -11.42 2.27
CA ILE A 269 -24.69 -12.38 2.97
C ILE A 269 -25.28 -12.74 4.35
N GLU A 270 -25.07 -13.99 4.74
CA GLU A 270 -25.33 -14.47 6.11
C GLU A 270 -24.00 -14.86 6.76
N LEU A 271 -23.80 -14.44 8.03
CA LEU A 271 -22.55 -14.72 8.74
C LEU A 271 -22.49 -16.18 9.21
N GLY A 272 -21.38 -16.85 8.92
CA GLY A 272 -21.04 -18.13 9.48
C GLY A 272 -20.69 -18.07 10.99
N GLN A 273 -20.49 -19.23 11.59
CA GLN A 273 -20.08 -19.30 12.98
C GLN A 273 -18.60 -18.94 13.18
N VAL A 274 -18.30 -18.25 14.27
CA VAL A 274 -16.92 -17.95 14.69
C VAL A 274 -16.50 -18.97 15.75
N THR A 275 -15.45 -19.73 15.44
CA THR A 275 -14.91 -20.77 16.34
C THR A 275 -13.50 -20.41 16.77
N THR A 276 -13.15 -20.71 18.02
CA THR A 276 -11.80 -20.52 18.56
C THR A 276 -10.89 -21.75 18.36
N THR A 277 -11.31 -22.72 17.55
CA THR A 277 -10.52 -23.91 17.24
C THR A 277 -9.45 -23.63 16.20
N GLY A 278 -8.24 -24.18 16.41
CA GLY A 278 -7.13 -24.03 15.46
C GLY A 278 -6.08 -22.98 15.84
N PHE A 279 -6.33 -22.16 16.82
CA PHE A 279 -5.33 -21.22 17.32
C PHE A 279 -4.18 -21.94 18.04
N PRO A 280 -2.90 -21.52 17.84
CA PRO A 280 -1.78 -22.04 18.63
C PRO A 280 -1.99 -21.82 20.12
N ALA A 281 -1.70 -22.82 20.95
CA ALA A 281 -1.86 -22.72 22.41
C ALA A 281 -0.98 -21.62 23.01
N SER A 282 0.18 -21.38 22.44
CA SER A 282 1.06 -20.24 22.76
C SER A 282 1.94 -19.89 21.57
N ILE A 283 2.35 -18.64 21.50
CA ILE A 283 3.30 -18.14 20.49
C ILE A 283 4.56 -17.68 21.21
N ASN A 284 5.74 -18.08 20.68
CA ASN A 284 7.04 -17.72 21.24
C ASN A 284 7.47 -16.35 20.71
N GLU A 285 7.85 -15.45 21.61
CA GLU A 285 8.29 -14.09 21.30
C GLU A 285 9.55 -14.06 20.41
N ASP A 286 10.57 -14.90 20.72
CA ASP A 286 11.81 -14.95 19.94
C ASP A 286 11.55 -15.39 18.50
N ALA A 287 10.63 -16.33 18.30
CA ALA A 287 10.24 -16.76 16.96
C ALA A 287 9.56 -15.64 16.16
N VAL A 288 8.67 -14.86 16.80
CA VAL A 288 8.03 -13.70 16.19
C VAL A 288 9.06 -12.63 15.85
N LEU A 289 9.99 -12.32 16.77
CA LEU A 289 11.05 -11.33 16.56
C LEU A 289 11.94 -11.70 15.37
N ALA A 290 12.32 -12.97 15.24
CA ALA A 290 13.11 -13.46 14.11
C ALA A 290 12.34 -13.32 12.77
N LEU A 291 11.04 -13.59 12.75
CA LEU A 291 10.21 -13.43 11.56
C LEU A 291 9.98 -11.96 11.20
N VAL A 292 9.72 -11.10 12.18
CA VAL A 292 9.54 -9.66 11.96
C VAL A 292 10.79 -9.03 11.37
N SER A 293 11.96 -9.31 11.95
CA SER A 293 13.23 -8.76 11.43
C SER A 293 13.53 -9.18 9.99
N ARG A 294 13.03 -10.34 9.55
CA ARG A 294 13.21 -10.86 8.19
C ARG A 294 12.12 -10.36 7.22
N ASN A 295 10.87 -10.35 7.64
CA ASN A 295 9.71 -10.21 6.76
C ASN A 295 9.10 -8.81 6.79
N ASN A 296 9.18 -8.07 7.91
CA ASN A 296 8.49 -6.80 8.04
C ASN A 296 9.18 -5.71 7.19
N PRO A 297 8.46 -5.05 6.25
CA PRO A 297 9.01 -3.98 5.43
C PRO A 297 9.35 -2.72 6.23
N GLU A 298 8.65 -2.40 7.32
CA GLU A 298 8.93 -1.22 8.14
C GLU A 298 10.34 -1.27 8.74
N TYR A 299 10.80 -2.48 9.11
CA TYR A 299 12.18 -2.66 9.57
C TYR A 299 13.19 -2.37 8.44
N GLN A 300 12.87 -2.76 7.20
CA GLN A 300 13.71 -2.51 6.02
C GLN A 300 13.59 -1.05 5.52
N GLU A 301 12.46 -0.40 5.76
CA GLU A 301 12.26 1.02 5.43
C GLU A 301 13.26 1.91 6.15
N LYS A 302 13.54 1.64 7.42
CA LYS A 302 14.57 2.37 8.18
C LYS A 302 15.97 2.21 7.57
N GLU A 303 16.30 1.04 7.04
CA GLU A 303 17.54 0.84 6.29
C GLU A 303 17.54 1.61 4.96
N MET A 304 16.40 1.68 4.27
CA MET A 304 16.25 2.48 3.05
C MET A 304 16.40 3.98 3.33
N GLU A 305 15.76 4.49 4.39
CA GLU A 305 15.92 5.88 4.86
C GLU A 305 17.40 6.20 5.14
N ARG A 306 18.13 5.30 5.79
CA ARG A 306 19.56 5.44 6.04
C ARG A 306 20.38 5.53 4.74
N LEU A 307 20.08 4.65 3.76
CA LEU A 307 20.76 4.68 2.46
C LEU A 307 20.42 5.96 1.67
N CYS A 308 19.20 6.43 1.74
CA CYS A 308 18.78 7.70 1.12
C CYS A 308 19.49 8.90 1.77
N ALA A 309 19.55 8.95 3.10
CA ALA A 309 20.26 10.00 3.82
C ALA A 309 21.79 9.96 3.55
N GLU A 310 22.38 8.76 3.43
CA GLU A 310 23.77 8.59 3.02
C GLU A 310 24.01 9.10 1.60
N TYR A 311 23.08 8.81 0.68
CA TYR A 311 23.15 9.30 -0.69
C TYR A 311 23.09 10.84 -0.74
N GLU A 312 22.16 11.47 -0.03
CA GLU A 312 22.05 12.93 0.01
C GLU A 312 23.26 13.60 0.70
N LEU A 313 23.80 12.99 1.76
CA LEU A 313 25.04 13.44 2.38
C LEU A 313 26.22 13.34 1.41
N HIS A 314 26.33 12.23 0.67
CA HIS A 314 27.34 12.07 -0.36
C HIS A 314 27.18 13.10 -1.48
N ARG A 315 25.97 13.29 -1.99
CA ARG A 315 25.63 14.27 -3.02
C ARG A 315 25.98 15.68 -2.58
N SER A 316 25.60 16.05 -1.35
CA SER A 316 25.95 17.34 -0.75
C SER A 316 27.47 17.56 -0.66
N ARG A 317 28.23 16.50 -0.30
CA ARG A 317 29.70 16.55 -0.27
C ARG A 317 30.31 16.80 -1.64
N VAL A 318 29.78 16.16 -2.68
CA VAL A 318 30.27 16.31 -4.06
C VAL A 318 29.92 17.71 -4.58
N GLN A 319 28.69 18.17 -4.41
CA GLN A 319 28.24 19.46 -4.91
C GLN A 319 28.89 20.66 -4.20
N ASN A 320 29.26 20.52 -2.93
CA ASN A 320 29.86 21.59 -2.14
C ASN A 320 31.39 21.66 -2.22
N ARG A 321 32.03 20.68 -2.86
CA ARG A 321 33.46 20.71 -3.21
C ARG A 321 33.62 21.26 -4.64
N PHE A 322 34.84 21.26 -5.14
CA PHE A 322 35.08 21.49 -6.55
C PHE A 322 34.53 20.29 -7.35
N ASN A 323 33.91 20.58 -8.48
CA ASN A 323 33.49 19.54 -9.43
C ASN A 323 34.50 19.52 -10.59
N ALA A 324 34.81 18.34 -11.07
CA ALA A 324 35.72 18.15 -12.21
C ALA A 324 35.05 17.16 -13.17
N ASP A 325 34.68 17.67 -14.34
CA ASP A 325 34.07 16.87 -15.39
C ASP A 325 35.04 16.75 -16.56
N ILE A 326 35.26 15.53 -17.02
CA ILE A 326 35.99 15.26 -18.26
C ILE A 326 34.98 14.93 -19.36
N SER A 327 35.17 15.56 -20.51
CA SER A 327 34.43 15.27 -21.71
C SER A 327 35.40 15.00 -22.87
N LEU A 328 35.31 13.80 -23.40
CA LEU A 328 36.11 13.35 -24.57
C LEU A 328 35.14 13.16 -25.72
N SER A 329 35.44 13.76 -26.87
CA SER A 329 34.66 13.57 -28.07
C SER A 329 35.59 13.34 -29.28
N TYR A 330 35.33 12.27 -30.00
CA TYR A 330 35.97 11.94 -31.26
C TYR A 330 34.92 11.72 -32.32
N GLY A 331 35.08 12.36 -33.48
CA GLY A 331 34.10 12.24 -34.54
C GLY A 331 34.61 12.77 -35.89
N LEU A 332 33.67 12.81 -36.80
CA LEU A 332 33.89 13.33 -38.17
C LEU A 332 32.94 14.52 -38.36
N ASN A 333 33.41 15.61 -38.95
CA ASN A 333 32.55 16.71 -39.32
C ASN A 333 32.89 17.24 -40.72
N GLN A 334 31.90 17.79 -41.41
CA GLN A 334 32.05 18.39 -42.73
C GLN A 334 31.12 19.58 -42.88
N TYR A 335 31.65 20.61 -43.50
CA TYR A 335 30.91 21.78 -43.99
C TYR A 335 30.84 21.77 -45.50
N ALA A 336 29.68 21.93 -46.09
CA ALA A 336 29.54 21.95 -47.55
C ALA A 336 28.32 22.77 -48.01
N LYS A 337 28.35 23.23 -49.24
CA LYS A 337 27.23 23.95 -49.87
C LYS A 337 26.11 23.00 -50.36
N THR A 338 26.45 21.73 -50.60
CA THR A 338 25.48 20.72 -51.04
C THR A 338 25.40 19.56 -50.06
N PHE A 339 24.23 18.92 -49.98
CA PHE A 339 24.02 17.77 -49.15
C PHE A 339 24.99 16.60 -49.43
N LYS A 340 25.26 16.35 -50.74
CA LYS A 340 26.16 15.27 -51.18
C LYS A 340 27.60 15.50 -50.72
N ASP A 341 28.08 16.73 -50.81
CA ASP A 341 29.44 17.07 -50.42
C ASP A 341 29.61 17.10 -48.89
N ALA A 342 28.55 17.33 -48.14
CA ALA A 342 28.57 17.29 -46.69
C ALA A 342 28.93 15.91 -46.12
N TYR A 343 28.88 14.83 -46.91
CA TYR A 343 29.26 13.48 -46.50
C TYR A 343 30.46 12.90 -47.28
N ARG A 344 31.04 13.65 -48.22
CA ARG A 344 32.02 13.11 -49.19
C ARG A 344 33.42 12.97 -48.62
N ARG A 345 33.87 13.94 -47.79
CA ARG A 345 35.24 13.98 -47.24
C ARG A 345 35.20 14.62 -45.85
N PRO A 346 34.62 13.95 -44.86
CA PRO A 346 34.55 14.52 -43.51
C PRO A 346 35.91 14.54 -42.85
N ASP A 347 36.23 15.67 -42.21
CA ASP A 347 37.45 15.86 -41.43
C ASP A 347 37.33 15.30 -40.01
N GLN A 348 38.46 14.88 -39.44
CA GLN A 348 38.50 14.40 -38.08
C GLN A 348 38.31 15.56 -37.09
N ARG A 349 37.44 15.33 -36.10
CA ARG A 349 37.23 16.24 -35.00
C ARG A 349 37.57 15.54 -33.69
N GLN A 350 38.50 16.12 -32.94
CA GLN A 350 38.86 15.64 -31.60
C GLN A 350 38.66 16.78 -30.61
N VAL A 351 37.92 16.52 -29.54
CA VAL A 351 37.71 17.50 -28.48
C VAL A 351 37.94 16.81 -27.16
N VAL A 352 38.88 17.34 -26.40
CA VAL A 352 39.17 16.97 -25.03
C VAL A 352 38.88 18.20 -24.17
N SER A 353 37.94 18.10 -23.27
CA SER A 353 37.60 19.19 -22.34
C SER A 353 37.61 18.67 -20.91
N VAL A 354 38.31 19.41 -20.06
CA VAL A 354 38.26 19.19 -18.60
C VAL A 354 37.76 20.48 -17.99
N VAL A 355 36.60 20.39 -17.35
CA VAL A 355 35.96 21.55 -16.73
C VAL A 355 36.04 21.41 -15.22
N PHE A 356 36.69 22.37 -14.57
CA PHE A 356 36.70 22.51 -13.12
C PHE A 356 35.67 23.59 -12.73
N SER A 357 34.71 23.22 -11.91
CA SER A 357 33.74 24.14 -11.31
C SER A 357 34.00 24.26 -9.82
N ILE A 358 34.48 25.41 -9.39
CA ILE A 358 34.88 25.68 -8.01
C ILE A 358 33.96 26.77 -7.45
N PRO A 359 33.09 26.48 -6.50
CA PRO A 359 32.26 27.51 -5.85
C PRO A 359 33.15 28.35 -4.91
N VAL A 360 33.59 29.53 -5.40
CA VAL A 360 34.55 30.36 -4.66
C VAL A 360 33.92 31.02 -3.45
N PHE A 361 32.71 31.56 -3.59
CA PHE A 361 32.04 32.24 -2.49
C PHE A 361 30.52 32.15 -2.59
N GLN A 362 29.89 31.61 -1.55
CA GLN A 362 28.43 31.42 -1.48
C GLN A 362 27.85 31.82 -0.10
N TRP A 363 28.40 32.83 0.53
CA TRP A 363 27.86 33.39 1.79
C TRP A 363 27.62 32.36 2.90
N GLY A 364 28.42 31.29 2.95
CA GLY A 364 28.26 30.20 3.93
C GLY A 364 27.20 29.13 3.60
N MET A 365 26.44 29.28 2.48
CA MET A 365 25.42 28.31 2.10
C MET A 365 25.94 26.88 1.98
N ASN A 366 27.12 26.68 1.38
CA ASN A 366 27.71 25.34 1.23
C ASN A 366 28.01 24.69 2.56
N ARG A 367 28.52 25.46 3.54
CA ARG A 367 28.77 24.97 4.89
C ARG A 367 27.45 24.56 5.58
N ASN A 368 26.42 25.38 5.42
CA ASN A 368 25.10 25.07 6.01
C ASN A 368 24.47 23.84 5.36
N ARG A 369 24.48 23.73 4.03
CA ARG A 369 23.97 22.53 3.32
C ARG A 369 24.67 21.25 3.77
N MET A 370 26.01 21.31 3.93
CA MET A 370 26.77 20.17 4.44
C MET A 370 26.37 19.83 5.88
N LYS A 371 26.19 20.84 6.72
CA LYS A 371 25.79 20.63 8.11
C LYS A 371 24.37 20.07 8.20
N ILE A 372 23.45 20.58 7.38
CA ILE A 372 22.07 20.06 7.30
C ILE A 372 22.09 18.58 6.90
N ALA A 373 22.71 18.23 5.78
CA ALA A 373 22.78 16.84 5.32
C ALA A 373 23.47 15.90 6.32
N LYS A 374 24.43 16.40 7.09
CA LYS A 374 25.06 15.62 8.16
C LYS A 374 24.11 15.43 9.34
N ASN A 375 23.41 16.46 9.75
CA ASN A 375 22.44 16.38 10.84
C ASN A 375 21.26 15.46 10.47
N GLU A 376 20.78 15.53 9.23
CA GLU A 376 19.74 14.63 8.70
C GLU A 376 20.17 13.17 8.72
N TYR A 377 21.41 12.88 8.30
CA TYR A 377 21.95 11.53 8.37
C TYR A 377 22.07 11.03 9.81
N GLU A 378 22.56 11.87 10.75
CA GLU A 378 22.64 11.53 12.17
C GLU A 378 21.25 11.35 12.80
N ALA A 379 20.25 12.18 12.43
CA ALA A 379 18.88 12.03 12.89
C ALA A 379 18.28 10.68 12.49
N VAL A 380 18.46 10.29 11.22
CA VAL A 380 17.99 8.98 10.73
C VAL A 380 18.64 7.81 11.48
N LEU A 381 19.93 7.91 11.87
CA LEU A 381 20.55 6.86 12.69
C LEU A 381 19.90 6.72 14.07
N TYR A 382 19.58 7.84 14.75
CA TYR A 382 18.87 7.81 16.03
C TYR A 382 17.44 7.29 15.89
N GLU A 383 16.74 7.68 14.81
CA GLU A 383 15.39 7.16 14.53
C GLU A 383 15.41 5.66 14.25
N GLN A 384 16.42 5.15 13.55
CA GLN A 384 16.60 3.71 13.31
C GLN A 384 16.81 2.94 14.63
N GLU A 385 17.66 3.46 15.53
CA GLU A 385 17.89 2.84 16.83
C GLU A 385 16.62 2.84 17.70
N HIS A 386 15.90 3.96 17.73
CA HIS A 386 14.61 4.07 18.42
C HIS A 386 13.58 3.10 17.86
N ALA A 387 13.44 3.01 16.54
CA ALA A 387 12.49 2.11 15.88
C ALA A 387 12.74 0.64 16.25
N VAL A 388 13.99 0.20 16.28
CA VAL A 388 14.34 -1.18 16.71
C VAL A 388 13.90 -1.48 18.14
N SER A 389 14.02 -0.51 19.06
CA SER A 389 13.56 -0.66 20.44
C SER A 389 12.03 -0.73 20.52
N SER A 390 11.35 0.19 19.83
CA SER A 390 9.88 0.25 19.80
C SER A 390 9.26 -1.02 19.19
N PHE A 391 9.86 -1.58 18.14
CA PHE A 391 9.41 -2.84 17.57
C PHE A 391 9.49 -4.01 18.56
N LYS A 392 10.55 -4.09 19.37
CA LYS A 392 10.66 -5.14 20.39
C LYS A 392 9.57 -5.03 21.44
N GLU A 393 9.29 -3.82 21.91
CA GLU A 393 8.21 -3.56 22.87
C GLU A 393 6.85 -3.90 22.27
N GLU A 394 6.58 -3.50 21.03
CA GLU A 394 5.32 -3.83 20.36
C GLU A 394 5.12 -5.34 20.16
N ILE A 395 6.18 -6.08 19.79
CA ILE A 395 6.13 -7.53 19.65
C ILE A 395 5.84 -8.18 21.01
N HIS A 396 6.54 -7.73 22.06
CA HIS A 396 6.31 -8.21 23.42
C HIS A 396 4.84 -8.05 23.82
N ASP A 397 4.29 -6.83 23.69
CA ASP A 397 2.90 -6.53 24.05
C ASP A 397 1.89 -7.36 23.24
N CYS A 398 2.15 -7.56 21.94
CA CYS A 398 1.27 -8.35 21.08
C CYS A 398 1.28 -9.84 21.46
N VAL A 399 2.47 -10.41 21.69
CA VAL A 399 2.60 -11.83 22.05
C VAL A 399 2.04 -12.08 23.46
N PHE A 400 2.34 -11.20 24.40
CA PHE A 400 1.78 -11.28 25.76
C PHE A 400 0.25 -11.19 25.73
N GLY A 401 -0.31 -10.21 25.00
CA GLY A 401 -1.75 -10.04 24.86
C GLY A 401 -2.44 -11.26 24.22
N TYR A 402 -1.81 -11.88 23.21
CA TYR A 402 -2.32 -13.10 22.59
C TYR A 402 -2.33 -14.27 23.58
N ASN A 403 -1.20 -14.56 24.22
CA ASN A 403 -1.08 -15.68 25.15
C ASN A 403 -2.05 -15.53 26.34
N MET A 404 -2.20 -14.29 26.86
CA MET A 404 -3.19 -13.98 27.90
C MET A 404 -4.64 -14.20 27.40
N SER A 405 -4.97 -13.74 26.20
CA SER A 405 -6.31 -13.92 25.62
C SER A 405 -6.63 -15.40 25.40
N MET A 406 -5.63 -16.19 25.04
CA MET A 406 -5.78 -17.65 24.86
C MET A 406 -6.09 -18.36 26.19
N GLU A 407 -5.37 -18.01 27.25
CA GLU A 407 -5.64 -18.55 28.60
C GLU A 407 -7.04 -18.16 29.11
N LEU A 408 -7.47 -16.93 28.86
CA LEU A 408 -8.77 -16.42 29.30
C LEU A 408 -9.94 -16.98 28.49
N ALA A 409 -9.73 -17.45 27.26
CA ALA A 409 -10.80 -17.90 26.38
C ALA A 409 -11.58 -19.10 26.98
N ASP A 410 -10.86 -20.11 27.47
CA ASP A 410 -11.48 -21.28 28.08
C ASP A 410 -12.23 -20.91 29.36
N VAL A 411 -11.63 -20.08 30.23
CA VAL A 411 -12.23 -19.61 31.49
C VAL A 411 -13.49 -18.79 31.20
N ALA A 412 -13.46 -17.88 30.21
CA ALA A 412 -14.62 -17.06 29.85
C ALA A 412 -15.77 -17.92 29.28
N SER A 413 -15.44 -18.91 28.42
CA SER A 413 -16.42 -19.87 27.90
C SER A 413 -17.11 -20.63 29.00
N ARG A 414 -16.34 -21.20 29.94
CA ARG A 414 -16.88 -21.97 31.08
C ARG A 414 -17.72 -21.09 31.98
N LYS A 415 -17.30 -19.87 32.28
CA LYS A 415 -18.07 -18.91 33.06
C LYS A 415 -19.40 -18.58 32.41
N TYR A 416 -19.42 -18.37 31.11
CA TYR A 416 -20.64 -18.10 30.34
C TYR A 416 -21.62 -19.28 30.42
N GLU A 417 -21.17 -20.52 30.19
CA GLU A 417 -22.00 -21.73 30.31
C GLU A 417 -22.59 -21.90 31.70
N LEU A 418 -21.77 -21.73 32.75
CA LEU A 418 -22.23 -21.85 34.13
C LEU A 418 -23.25 -20.78 34.50
N SER A 419 -23.04 -19.53 34.09
CA SER A 419 -23.98 -18.42 34.32
C SER A 419 -25.30 -18.64 33.57
N ALA A 420 -25.26 -19.20 32.34
CA ALA A 420 -26.47 -19.58 31.63
C ALA A 420 -27.31 -20.62 32.41
N ARG A 421 -26.66 -21.70 32.86
CA ARG A 421 -27.32 -22.73 33.69
C ARG A 421 -27.90 -22.16 35.00
N GLN A 422 -27.14 -21.27 35.64
CA GLN A 422 -27.59 -20.61 36.89
C GLN A 422 -28.83 -19.76 36.62
N TYR A 423 -28.89 -19.01 35.54
CA TYR A 423 -30.06 -18.23 35.16
C TYR A 423 -31.27 -19.11 34.84
N ASP A 424 -31.11 -20.24 34.16
CA ASP A 424 -32.17 -21.19 33.86
C ASP A 424 -32.74 -21.79 35.17
N PHE A 425 -31.89 -22.16 36.13
CA PHE A 425 -32.30 -22.64 37.47
C PHE A 425 -33.06 -21.55 38.23
N ALA A 426 -32.58 -20.32 38.24
CA ALA A 426 -33.24 -19.19 38.87
C ALA A 426 -34.63 -18.95 38.28
N ALA A 427 -34.78 -18.99 36.93
CA ALA A 427 -36.05 -18.87 36.26
C ALA A 427 -37.04 -19.99 36.64
N MET A 428 -36.59 -21.25 36.73
CA MET A 428 -37.41 -22.39 37.16
C MET A 428 -37.87 -22.23 38.61
N ARG A 429 -36.98 -21.86 39.54
CA ARG A 429 -37.30 -21.65 40.96
C ARG A 429 -38.26 -20.47 41.15
N PHE A 430 -38.10 -19.39 40.41
CA PHE A 430 -39.00 -18.25 40.45
C PHE A 430 -40.43 -18.65 39.99
N ARG A 431 -40.57 -19.40 38.88
CA ARG A 431 -41.88 -19.94 38.43
C ARG A 431 -42.52 -20.81 39.49
N ALA A 432 -41.74 -21.65 40.19
CA ALA A 432 -42.22 -22.50 41.25
C ALA A 432 -42.54 -21.74 42.57
N GLY A 433 -42.31 -20.43 42.60
CA GLY A 433 -42.56 -19.62 43.82
C GLY A 433 -41.54 -19.78 44.92
N LYS A 434 -40.38 -20.37 44.65
CA LYS A 434 -39.31 -20.71 45.63
C LYS A 434 -38.12 -19.72 45.56
N MET A 435 -38.28 -18.59 44.89
CA MET A 435 -37.20 -17.59 44.69
C MET A 435 -37.80 -16.18 44.62
N ALA A 436 -37.09 -15.19 45.15
CA ALA A 436 -37.46 -13.79 45.07
C ALA A 436 -37.13 -13.20 43.67
N ALA A 437 -37.88 -12.16 43.27
CA ALA A 437 -37.65 -11.48 41.97
C ALA A 437 -36.26 -10.82 41.86
N ILE A 438 -35.72 -10.32 42.99
CA ILE A 438 -34.40 -9.69 43.03
C ILE A 438 -33.29 -10.68 42.72
N GLU A 439 -33.34 -11.90 43.26
CA GLU A 439 -32.38 -12.96 43.01
C GLU A 439 -32.37 -13.41 41.52
N LEU A 440 -33.57 -13.43 40.88
CA LEU A 440 -33.70 -13.71 39.45
C LEU A 440 -33.04 -12.62 38.60
N THR A 441 -33.28 -11.36 38.97
CA THR A 441 -32.69 -10.22 38.27
C THR A 441 -31.18 -10.19 38.37
N ASP A 442 -30.63 -10.52 39.55
CA ASP A 442 -29.18 -10.61 39.76
C ASP A 442 -28.56 -11.75 38.94
N ALA A 443 -29.19 -12.93 38.91
CA ALA A 443 -28.74 -14.03 38.04
C ALA A 443 -28.79 -13.67 36.54
N GLY A 444 -29.78 -12.90 36.14
CA GLY A 444 -29.87 -12.37 34.75
C GLY A 444 -28.76 -11.39 34.42
N ARG A 445 -28.40 -10.52 35.36
CA ARG A 445 -27.28 -9.58 35.22
C ARG A 445 -25.93 -10.31 35.08
N ASP A 446 -25.70 -11.31 35.98
CA ASP A 446 -24.49 -12.12 35.93
C ASP A 446 -24.35 -12.87 34.59
N TYR A 447 -25.45 -13.43 34.10
CA TYR A 447 -25.47 -14.11 32.81
C TYR A 447 -25.12 -13.16 31.65
N LEU A 448 -25.71 -11.95 31.61
CA LEU A 448 -25.40 -10.92 30.60
C LEU A 448 -23.92 -10.51 30.68
N GLN A 449 -23.41 -10.26 31.90
CA GLN A 449 -22.00 -9.88 32.08
C GLN A 449 -21.03 -10.98 31.65
N ALA A 450 -21.34 -12.24 31.96
CA ALA A 450 -20.53 -13.38 31.54
C ALA A 450 -20.52 -13.54 30.02
N LYS A 451 -21.67 -13.33 29.34
CA LYS A 451 -21.78 -13.34 27.88
C LYS A 451 -20.95 -12.22 27.24
N GLN A 452 -21.07 -10.99 27.77
CA GLN A 452 -20.28 -9.86 27.22
C GLN A 452 -18.78 -10.11 27.36
N ASN A 453 -18.36 -10.63 28.52
CA ASN A 453 -16.95 -10.97 28.73
C ASN A 453 -16.47 -12.07 27.78
N TYR A 454 -17.26 -13.12 27.54
CA TYR A 454 -16.93 -14.19 26.59
C TYR A 454 -16.73 -13.65 25.17
N ILE A 455 -17.62 -12.80 24.68
CA ILE A 455 -17.51 -12.20 23.35
C ILE A 455 -16.30 -11.25 23.25
N SER A 456 -16.02 -10.47 24.32
CA SER A 456 -14.85 -9.59 24.35
C SER A 456 -13.55 -10.40 24.23
N VAL A 457 -13.40 -11.45 25.05
CA VAL A 457 -12.19 -12.30 25.03
C VAL A 457 -12.01 -12.98 23.66
N GLN A 458 -13.11 -13.41 23.00
CA GLN A 458 -13.02 -13.92 21.63
C GLN A 458 -12.50 -12.87 20.65
N LYS A 459 -13.05 -11.63 20.70
CA LYS A 459 -12.60 -10.52 19.87
C LYS A 459 -11.12 -10.23 20.10
N ASP A 460 -10.69 -10.18 21.36
CA ASP A 460 -9.32 -9.89 21.76
C ASP A 460 -8.35 -10.95 21.23
N LEU A 461 -8.73 -12.23 21.31
CA LEU A 461 -7.94 -13.35 20.79
C LEU A 461 -7.71 -13.22 19.27
N TYR A 462 -8.79 -13.01 18.51
CA TYR A 462 -8.68 -12.83 17.06
C TYR A 462 -7.85 -11.59 16.70
N THR A 463 -8.11 -10.47 17.36
CA THR A 463 -7.42 -9.20 17.08
C THR A 463 -5.92 -9.30 17.38
N SER A 464 -5.55 -9.90 18.51
CA SER A 464 -4.15 -10.11 18.90
C SER A 464 -3.43 -11.06 17.94
N TYR A 465 -4.08 -12.16 17.52
CA TYR A 465 -3.53 -13.08 16.54
C TYR A 465 -3.25 -12.39 15.20
N TYR A 466 -4.23 -11.69 14.66
CA TYR A 466 -4.07 -10.99 13.37
C TYR A 466 -3.09 -9.82 13.46
N LYS A 467 -2.88 -9.24 14.64
CA LYS A 467 -1.83 -8.24 14.87
C LYS A 467 -0.44 -8.88 14.81
N ILE A 468 -0.23 -10.06 15.42
CA ILE A 468 1.03 -10.82 15.31
C ILE A 468 1.28 -11.25 13.86
N ARG A 469 0.25 -11.74 13.16
CA ARG A 469 0.33 -12.10 11.74
C ARG A 469 0.69 -10.91 10.86
N HIS A 470 0.16 -9.73 11.16
CA HIS A 470 0.49 -8.49 10.47
C HIS A 470 1.95 -8.09 10.65
N LEU A 471 2.47 -8.14 11.87
CA LEU A 471 3.84 -7.78 12.17
C LEU A 471 4.85 -8.78 11.57
N SER A 472 4.57 -10.08 11.69
CA SER A 472 5.48 -11.15 11.26
C SER A 472 5.34 -11.52 9.77
N LEU A 473 4.23 -11.15 9.12
CA LEU A 473 3.81 -11.60 7.79
C LEU A 473 3.81 -13.14 7.69
N TYR A 474 3.53 -13.82 8.79
CA TYR A 474 3.53 -15.27 8.92
C TYR A 474 2.24 -15.76 9.57
N ASP A 475 1.62 -16.78 8.99
CA ASP A 475 0.43 -17.41 9.52
C ASP A 475 0.81 -18.60 10.41
N PHE A 476 0.68 -18.43 11.74
CA PHE A 476 1.00 -19.46 12.73
C PHE A 476 -0.02 -20.60 12.79
N MET A 477 -1.24 -20.42 12.26
CA MET A 477 -2.25 -21.47 12.15
C MET A 477 -1.94 -22.42 10.99
N GLU A 478 -1.55 -21.88 9.85
CA GLU A 478 -1.22 -22.64 8.65
C GLU A 478 0.28 -23.01 8.54
N GLY A 479 1.13 -22.35 9.32
CA GLY A 479 2.57 -22.55 9.27
C GLY A 479 3.22 -22.04 7.98
N LYS A 480 2.65 -20.99 7.33
CA LYS A 480 3.06 -20.49 6.03
C LYS A 480 3.39 -19.01 6.04
N ASP A 481 4.32 -18.62 5.17
CA ASP A 481 4.63 -17.21 4.90
C ASP A 481 3.52 -16.59 4.03
N MET A 482 3.04 -15.41 4.38
CA MET A 482 2.01 -14.70 3.61
C MET A 482 2.46 -14.36 2.19
N MET A 483 3.76 -14.13 1.96
CA MET A 483 4.28 -13.88 0.62
C MET A 483 4.14 -15.08 -0.30
N GLU A 484 4.24 -16.31 0.24
CA GLU A 484 4.03 -17.55 -0.54
C GLU A 484 2.55 -17.74 -0.88
N GLN A 485 1.66 -17.45 0.07
CA GLN A 485 0.21 -17.50 -0.15
C GLN A 485 -0.24 -16.53 -1.25
N ILE A 486 0.28 -15.32 -1.27
CA ILE A 486 -0.08 -14.29 -2.26
C ILE A 486 0.49 -14.60 -3.66
N ARG A 487 1.67 -15.22 -3.75
CA ARG A 487 2.26 -15.64 -5.05
C ARG A 487 1.52 -16.77 -5.71
N ASN A 488 0.90 -17.66 -4.94
CA ASN A 488 0.17 -18.83 -5.42
C ASN A 488 -1.31 -18.79 -5.03
N PRO A 489 -2.12 -17.88 -5.59
CA PRO A 489 -3.54 -17.77 -5.23
C PRO A 489 -4.39 -19.00 -5.64
N ALA A 490 -3.82 -19.99 -6.31
CA ALA A 490 -4.50 -21.23 -6.70
C ALA A 490 -4.55 -22.28 -5.58
N THR A 491 -3.98 -22.02 -4.41
CA THR A 491 -3.97 -22.94 -3.26
C THR A 491 -4.82 -22.45 -2.07
N VAL A 492 -5.60 -21.39 -2.27
CA VAL A 492 -6.56 -20.82 -1.28
C VAL A 492 -8.00 -21.02 -1.75
#